data_536aefda465489ae47f3ffa86f48c570
#
_entry.id   536aefda465489ae47f3ffa86f48c570
#
_cell.length_a   1.000
_cell.length_b   1.000
_cell.length_c   1.000
_cell.angle_alpha   90.00
_cell.angle_beta   90.00
_cell.angle_gamma   90.00
#
_symmetry.space_group_name_H-M   'P 1'
#
loop_
_entity.id
_entity.type
_entity.pdbx_description
1 polymer ?
#
loop_
_entity_poly.entity_id
_entity_poly.type
_entity_poly.pdbx_seq_one_letter_code
_entity_poly.pdbx_strand_id
1 'polypeptide(L)'
;MDYREAIAYILEIPKFTKKNSLEHTKDFLRILGNPEKGKKIIHVAGTNGKGSVCAYMQSLLLTEKKTVGFFTSPHLVKMNERIRIDGEEISDEMFLSTFDIVFAAVQKMKADGKPHPTFFEFLFAMAMTAFADSGVEYIILETGLGGR
;
A
#
# COMPACT_ATOMS: atom_id res chain seq x y z
N MET A 1 -9.93 -4.62 16.11
CA MET A 1 -10.33 -5.63 15.10
C MET A 1 -9.27 -6.70 14.98
N ASP A 2 -9.69 -7.93 14.68
CA ASP A 2 -8.74 -8.97 14.34
C ASP A 2 -8.46 -8.95 12.82
N TYR A 3 -7.60 -9.85 12.37
CA TYR A 3 -7.19 -9.90 10.97
C TYR A 3 -8.38 -10.11 10.02
N ARG A 4 -9.29 -11.01 10.37
CA ARG A 4 -10.48 -11.31 9.52
C ARG A 4 -11.39 -10.09 9.40
N GLU A 5 -11.60 -9.41 10.50
CA GLU A 5 -12.43 -8.21 10.52
C GLU A 5 -11.79 -7.10 9.71
N ALA A 6 -10.47 -6.97 9.78
CA ALA A 6 -9.73 -5.98 8.98
C ALA A 6 -9.91 -6.26 7.47
N ILE A 7 -9.76 -7.52 7.06
CA ILE A 7 -9.97 -7.91 5.67
C ILE A 7 -11.40 -7.61 5.22
N ALA A 8 -12.39 -7.96 6.06
CA ALA A 8 -13.79 -7.71 5.74
C ALA A 8 -14.06 -6.21 5.57
N TYR A 9 -13.48 -5.38 6.44
CA TYR A 9 -13.62 -3.93 6.34
C TYR A 9 -13.09 -3.42 5.00
N ILE A 10 -11.88 -3.84 4.63
CA ILE A 10 -11.25 -3.40 3.39
C ILE A 10 -12.08 -3.79 2.18
N LEU A 11 -12.62 -5.02 2.17
CA LEU A 11 -13.43 -5.51 1.04
C LEU A 11 -14.73 -4.72 0.86
N GLU A 12 -15.22 -4.08 1.90
CA GLU A 12 -16.44 -3.27 1.81
C GLU A 12 -16.18 -1.86 1.28
N ILE A 13 -14.94 -1.39 1.30
CA ILE A 13 -14.62 -0.01 0.90
C ILE A 13 -15.17 0.36 -0.48
N PRO A 14 -15.05 -0.47 -1.53
CA PRO A 14 -15.55 -0.10 -2.85
C PRO A 14 -17.05 0.18 -2.89
N LYS A 15 -17.81 -0.37 -1.96
CA LYS A 15 -19.27 -0.24 -1.96
C LYS A 15 -19.75 1.14 -1.49
N PHE A 16 -18.91 1.89 -0.76
CA PHE A 16 -19.34 3.16 -0.19
C PHE A 16 -18.38 4.32 -0.47
N THR A 17 -17.42 4.15 -1.39
CA THR A 17 -16.45 5.21 -1.70
C THR A 17 -16.47 5.57 -3.18
N LYS A 18 -15.96 6.78 -3.45
CA LYS A 18 -15.76 7.30 -4.79
C LYS A 18 -14.32 7.78 -4.92
N LYS A 19 -13.88 7.99 -6.16
CA LYS A 19 -12.54 8.50 -6.40
C LYS A 19 -12.35 9.84 -5.68
N ASN A 20 -11.22 9.96 -5.00
CA ASN A 20 -10.86 11.18 -4.26
C ASN A 20 -9.88 12.04 -5.05
N SER A 21 -9.74 13.29 -4.63
CA SER A 21 -8.79 14.22 -5.24
C SER A 21 -7.36 13.89 -4.78
N LEU A 22 -6.39 14.41 -5.50
CA LEU A 22 -4.99 14.30 -5.09
C LEU A 22 -4.74 14.98 -3.74
N GLU A 23 -5.41 16.11 -3.49
CA GLU A 23 -5.30 16.81 -2.20
C GLU A 23 -5.76 15.92 -1.05
N HIS A 24 -6.84 15.18 -1.25
CA HIS A 24 -7.35 14.25 -0.26
C HIS A 24 -6.28 13.19 0.08
N THR A 25 -5.65 12.63 -0.94
CA THR A 25 -4.61 11.63 -0.75
C THR A 25 -3.40 12.20 -0.02
N LYS A 26 -3.00 13.43 -0.36
CA LYS A 26 -1.91 14.12 0.32
C LYS A 26 -2.22 14.36 1.79
N ASP A 27 -3.44 14.77 2.10
CA ASP A 27 -3.88 14.96 3.49
C ASP A 27 -3.84 13.66 4.27
N PHE A 28 -4.29 12.58 3.64
CA PHE A 28 -4.30 11.27 4.24
C PHE A 28 -2.86 10.82 4.59
N LEU A 29 -1.95 10.95 3.64
CA LEU A 29 -0.55 10.60 3.89
C LEU A 29 0.09 11.48 4.95
N ARG A 30 -0.30 12.76 5.00
CA ARG A 30 0.21 13.69 6.01
C ARG A 30 -0.20 13.24 7.42
N ILE A 31 -1.43 12.82 7.59
CA ILE A 31 -1.92 12.30 8.88
C ILE A 31 -1.12 11.08 9.30
N LEU A 32 -0.70 10.26 8.35
CA LEU A 32 0.11 9.08 8.59
C LEU A 32 1.59 9.39 8.81
N GLY A 33 1.97 10.68 8.76
CA GLY A 33 3.36 11.10 8.96
C GLY A 33 4.21 11.06 7.71
N ASN A 34 3.58 11.11 6.53
CA ASN A 34 4.26 11.06 5.23
C ASN A 34 5.19 9.85 5.12
N PRO A 35 4.66 8.64 5.22
CA PRO A 35 5.49 7.42 5.24
C PRO A 35 6.29 7.20 3.96
N GLU A 36 5.91 7.86 2.87
CA GLU A 36 6.61 7.75 1.58
C GLU A 36 7.89 8.57 1.53
N LYS A 37 8.08 9.53 2.43
CA LYS A 37 9.23 10.44 2.38
C LYS A 37 10.55 9.71 2.58
N GLY A 38 11.55 10.15 1.84
CA GLY A 38 12.89 9.57 1.93
C GLY A 38 13.05 8.26 1.21
N LYS A 39 12.01 7.76 0.54
CA LYS A 39 12.06 6.51 -0.20
C LYS A 39 12.34 6.78 -1.67
N LYS A 40 13.07 5.85 -2.30
CA LYS A 40 13.29 5.90 -3.75
C LYS A 40 12.21 5.05 -4.41
N ILE A 41 11.29 5.71 -5.09
CA ILE A 41 10.11 5.06 -5.65
C ILE A 41 10.26 4.81 -7.14
N ILE A 42 10.04 3.54 -7.54
CA ILE A 42 10.05 3.12 -8.93
C ILE A 42 8.63 2.71 -9.27
N HIS A 43 7.99 3.45 -10.14
CA HIS A 43 6.60 3.19 -10.53
C HIS A 43 6.58 2.47 -11.89
N VAL A 44 5.96 1.29 -11.92
CA VAL A 44 5.80 0.51 -13.13
C VAL A 44 4.31 0.39 -13.44
N ALA A 45 3.91 0.95 -14.58
CA ALA A 45 2.53 0.95 -15.03
C ALA A 45 2.42 0.26 -16.38
N GLY A 46 1.22 -0.21 -16.71
CA GLY A 46 0.97 -0.87 -17.98
C GLY A 46 0.11 -2.09 -17.83
N THR A 47 -0.07 -2.82 -18.93
CA THR A 47 -0.95 -3.99 -18.94
C THR A 47 -0.19 -5.30 -19.07
N ASN A 48 0.85 -5.34 -19.91
CA ASN A 48 1.60 -6.56 -20.17
C ASN A 48 3.05 -6.43 -19.76
N GLY A 49 3.60 -7.50 -19.19
CA GLY A 49 5.01 -7.56 -18.85
C GLY A 49 5.43 -6.79 -17.61
N LYS A 50 4.52 -6.03 -16.99
CA LYS A 50 4.90 -5.26 -15.80
C LYS A 50 5.29 -6.14 -14.63
N GLY A 51 4.63 -7.30 -14.47
CA GLY A 51 4.98 -8.24 -13.41
C GLY A 51 6.39 -8.77 -13.55
N SER A 52 6.79 -9.08 -14.79
CA SER A 52 8.15 -9.57 -15.06
C SER A 52 9.19 -8.47 -14.82
N VAL A 53 8.89 -7.24 -15.23
CA VAL A 53 9.78 -6.10 -15.02
C VAL A 53 9.96 -5.85 -13.53
N CYS A 54 8.86 -5.83 -12.77
CA CYS A 54 8.92 -5.60 -11.32
C CYS A 54 9.71 -6.70 -10.61
N ALA A 55 9.48 -7.95 -10.97
CA ALA A 55 10.20 -9.08 -10.38
C ALA A 55 11.70 -8.97 -10.67
N TYR A 56 12.07 -8.61 -11.89
CA TYR A 56 13.46 -8.42 -12.28
C TYR A 56 14.11 -7.28 -11.48
N MET A 57 13.43 -6.15 -11.36
CA MET A 57 13.94 -5.00 -10.61
C MET A 57 14.12 -5.33 -9.13
N GLN A 58 13.16 -6.04 -8.54
CA GLN A 58 13.25 -6.47 -7.16
C GLN A 58 14.46 -7.39 -6.97
N SER A 59 14.62 -8.37 -7.85
CA SER A 59 15.73 -9.29 -7.79
C SER A 59 17.06 -8.57 -7.90
N LEU A 60 17.14 -7.58 -8.81
CA LEU A 60 18.34 -6.78 -9.00
C LEU A 60 18.70 -6.00 -7.72
N LEU A 61 17.72 -5.35 -7.13
CA LEU A 61 17.93 -4.56 -5.90
C LEU A 61 18.38 -5.46 -4.75
N LEU A 62 17.77 -6.63 -4.60
CA LEU A 62 18.14 -7.57 -3.55
C LEU A 62 19.57 -8.11 -3.75
N THR A 63 19.93 -8.35 -5.01
CA THR A 63 21.30 -8.78 -5.36
C THR A 63 22.31 -7.71 -4.97
N GLU A 64 21.95 -6.43 -5.12
CA GLU A 64 22.77 -5.29 -4.72
C GLU A 64 22.70 -5.02 -3.22
N LYS A 65 22.07 -5.91 -2.46
CA LYS A 65 21.88 -5.78 -1.00
C LYS A 65 21.11 -4.54 -0.59
N LYS A 66 20.18 -4.10 -1.44
CA LYS A 66 19.27 -3.01 -1.11
C LYS A 66 18.04 -3.58 -0.43
N THR A 67 17.38 -2.77 0.40
CA THR A 67 16.10 -3.12 0.99
C THR A 67 15.00 -2.61 0.09
N VAL A 68 13.99 -3.42 -0.16
CA VAL A 68 12.96 -3.08 -1.14
C VAL A 68 11.56 -3.45 -0.65
N GLY A 69 10.64 -2.49 -0.79
CA GLY A 69 9.21 -2.73 -0.63
C GLY A 69 8.58 -2.87 -1.99
N PHE A 70 7.62 -3.74 -2.12
CA PHE A 70 6.94 -3.98 -3.38
C PHE A 70 5.43 -3.95 -3.15
N PHE A 71 4.76 -3.00 -3.80
CA PHE A 71 3.30 -2.90 -3.79
C PHE A 71 2.78 -3.30 -5.15
N THR A 72 1.95 -4.34 -5.19
CA THR A 72 1.43 -4.90 -6.43
C THR A 72 -0.07 -5.13 -6.35
N SER A 73 -0.70 -5.30 -7.50
CA SER A 73 -2.12 -5.63 -7.60
C SER A 73 -2.39 -6.38 -8.90
N PRO A 74 -3.41 -7.23 -8.91
CA PRO A 74 -4.22 -7.68 -7.79
C PRO A 74 -3.55 -8.79 -6.99
N HIS A 75 -4.19 -9.25 -5.92
CA HIS A 75 -3.76 -10.45 -5.20
C HIS A 75 -4.52 -11.67 -5.73
N LEU A 76 -3.93 -12.85 -5.55
CA LEU A 76 -4.55 -14.11 -6.00
C LEU A 76 -5.34 -14.78 -4.88
N VAL A 77 -4.78 -14.83 -3.68
CA VAL A 77 -5.39 -15.51 -2.53
C VAL A 77 -5.56 -14.57 -1.34
N LYS A 78 -4.48 -13.91 -0.93
CA LYS A 78 -4.48 -13.05 0.27
C LYS A 78 -4.06 -11.63 -0.08
N MET A 79 -4.69 -10.66 0.56
CA MET A 79 -4.28 -9.25 0.41
C MET A 79 -2.83 -9.01 0.81
N ASN A 80 -2.28 -9.82 1.71
CA ASN A 80 -0.88 -9.73 2.12
C ASN A 80 0.06 -9.79 0.92
N GLU A 81 -0.34 -10.48 -0.15
CA GLU A 81 0.46 -10.60 -1.37
C GLU A 81 0.74 -9.25 -2.03
N ARG A 82 -0.11 -8.26 -1.78
CA ARG A 82 0.04 -6.94 -2.38
C ARG A 82 1.17 -6.11 -1.77
N ILE A 83 1.62 -6.51 -0.58
CA ILE A 83 2.65 -5.76 0.17
C ILE A 83 3.77 -6.72 0.51
N ARG A 84 4.91 -6.56 -0.17
CA ARG A 84 6.08 -7.42 0.05
C ARG A 84 7.25 -6.58 0.52
N ILE A 85 8.02 -7.18 1.43
CA ILE A 85 9.25 -6.56 1.95
C ILE A 85 10.37 -7.55 1.71
N ASP A 86 11.37 -7.11 0.94
CA ASP A 86 12.53 -7.93 0.56
C ASP A 86 12.12 -9.28 -0.04
N GLY A 87 11.08 -9.24 -0.88
CA GLY A 87 10.63 -10.40 -1.63
C GLY A 87 9.58 -11.26 -0.95
N GLU A 88 9.24 -10.98 0.31
CA GLU A 88 8.28 -11.79 1.05
C GLU A 88 7.02 -10.99 1.39
N GLU A 89 5.86 -11.62 1.25
CA GLU A 89 4.61 -10.96 1.65
C GLU A 89 4.63 -10.73 3.16
N ILE A 90 3.98 -9.64 3.59
CA ILE A 90 3.93 -9.30 5.01
C ILE A 90 3.10 -10.34 5.78
N SER A 91 3.44 -10.52 7.06
CA SER A 91 2.71 -11.42 7.94
C SER A 91 1.31 -10.87 8.26
N ASP A 92 0.44 -11.75 8.73
CA ASP A 92 -0.89 -11.34 9.18
C ASP A 92 -0.79 -10.34 10.33
N GLU A 93 0.21 -10.51 11.19
CA GLU A 93 0.44 -9.59 12.32
C GLU A 93 0.81 -8.19 11.83
N MET A 94 1.73 -8.11 10.86
CA MET A 94 2.11 -6.82 10.29
C MET A 94 0.95 -6.20 9.51
N PHE A 95 0.19 -7.02 8.79
CA PHE A 95 -0.99 -6.55 8.10
C PHE A 95 -1.96 -5.87 9.07
N LEU A 96 -2.25 -6.54 10.19
CA LEU A 96 -3.18 -6.00 11.19
C LEU A 96 -2.64 -4.74 11.85
N SER A 97 -1.37 -4.72 12.23
CA SER A 97 -0.80 -3.53 12.87
C SER A 97 -0.80 -2.34 11.94
N THR A 98 -0.49 -2.55 10.67
CA THR A 98 -0.54 -1.50 9.65
C THR A 98 -1.97 -1.04 9.40
N PHE A 99 -2.90 -1.99 9.36
CA PHE A 99 -4.32 -1.68 9.22
C PHE A 99 -4.79 -0.77 10.37
N ASP A 100 -4.42 -1.10 11.59
CA ASP A 100 -4.84 -0.31 12.76
C ASP A 100 -4.35 1.14 12.66
N ILE A 101 -3.12 1.34 12.21
CA ILE A 101 -2.56 2.68 12.03
C ILE A 101 -3.35 3.46 10.97
N VAL A 102 -3.59 2.82 9.82
CA VAL A 102 -4.33 3.45 8.73
C VAL A 102 -5.79 3.70 9.10
N PHE A 103 -6.40 2.75 9.78
CA PHE A 103 -7.78 2.88 10.23
C PHE A 103 -7.94 4.08 11.18
N ALA A 104 -7.01 4.27 12.10
CA ALA A 104 -7.02 5.44 13.00
C ALA A 104 -6.93 6.74 12.22
N ALA A 105 -6.08 6.79 11.19
CA ALA A 105 -5.97 7.98 10.35
C ALA A 105 -7.26 8.25 9.59
N VAL A 106 -7.94 7.19 9.11
CA VAL A 106 -9.23 7.32 8.44
C VAL A 106 -10.29 7.88 9.38
N GLN A 107 -10.32 7.42 10.63
CA GLN A 107 -11.27 7.95 11.61
C GLN A 107 -11.04 9.44 11.84
N LYS A 108 -9.80 9.87 11.87
CA LYS A 108 -9.45 11.28 12.02
C LYS A 108 -9.93 12.10 10.82
N MET A 109 -9.76 11.58 9.61
CA MET A 109 -10.24 12.25 8.41
C MET A 109 -11.76 12.37 8.42
N LYS A 110 -12.46 11.32 8.84
CA LYS A 110 -13.92 11.34 8.94
C LYS A 110 -14.40 12.39 9.95
N ALA A 111 -13.70 12.50 11.08
CA ALA A 111 -14.03 13.51 12.08
C ALA A 111 -13.87 14.93 11.53
N ASP A 112 -12.96 15.12 10.58
CA ASP A 112 -12.74 16.41 9.91
C ASP A 112 -13.67 16.60 8.70
N GLY A 113 -14.65 15.70 8.52
CA GLY A 113 -15.61 15.80 7.43
C GLY A 113 -15.08 15.39 6.06
N LYS A 114 -13.95 14.71 6.00
CA LYS A 114 -13.33 14.30 4.75
C LYS A 114 -13.82 12.92 4.31
N PRO A 115 -13.91 12.67 2.98
CA PRO A 115 -14.37 11.37 2.48
C PRO A 115 -13.42 10.24 2.86
N HIS A 116 -13.96 9.03 2.91
CA HIS A 116 -13.18 7.83 3.15
C HIS A 116 -12.26 7.55 1.95
N PRO A 117 -11.01 7.10 2.19
CA PRO A 117 -10.14 6.67 1.10
C PRO A 117 -10.74 5.50 0.31
N THR A 118 -10.38 5.40 -0.95
CA THR A 118 -10.80 4.27 -1.79
C THR A 118 -10.05 2.99 -1.37
N PHE A 119 -10.48 1.86 -1.93
CA PHE A 119 -9.83 0.57 -1.70
C PHE A 119 -8.32 0.65 -2.02
N PHE A 120 -7.99 1.18 -3.19
CA PHE A 120 -6.59 1.32 -3.59
C PHE A 120 -5.84 2.25 -2.65
N GLU A 121 -6.42 3.42 -2.33
CA GLU A 121 -5.77 4.41 -1.46
C GLU A 121 -5.53 3.85 -0.07
N PHE A 122 -6.47 3.08 0.45
CA PHE A 122 -6.33 2.47 1.77
C PHE A 122 -5.17 1.47 1.79
N LEU A 123 -5.13 0.56 0.81
CA LEU A 123 -4.05 -0.42 0.71
C LEU A 123 -2.71 0.22 0.42
N PHE A 124 -2.70 1.27 -0.41
CA PHE A 124 -1.49 2.03 -0.69
C PHE A 124 -0.93 2.65 0.59
N ALA A 125 -1.80 3.24 1.40
CA ALA A 125 -1.40 3.84 2.68
C ALA A 125 -0.85 2.77 3.63
N MET A 126 -1.46 1.59 3.66
CA MET A 126 -0.94 0.47 4.45
C MET A 126 0.45 0.06 3.98
N ALA A 127 0.63 -0.04 2.67
CA ALA A 127 1.93 -0.41 2.10
C ALA A 127 3.00 0.61 2.48
N MET A 128 2.72 1.89 2.28
CA MET A 128 3.69 2.95 2.61
C MET A 128 4.03 2.94 4.10
N THR A 129 3.04 2.72 4.96
CA THR A 129 3.25 2.64 6.40
C THR A 129 4.13 1.44 6.76
N ALA A 130 3.87 0.28 6.17
CA ALA A 130 4.68 -0.92 6.38
C ALA A 130 6.13 -0.71 5.92
N PHE A 131 6.30 -0.06 4.76
CA PHE A 131 7.63 0.19 4.21
C PHE A 131 8.41 1.18 5.07
N ALA A 132 7.75 2.21 5.59
CA ALA A 132 8.39 3.16 6.49
C ALA A 132 8.81 2.48 7.79
N ASP A 133 7.93 1.67 8.35
CA ASP A 133 8.21 0.95 9.59
C ASP A 133 9.37 -0.03 9.44
N SER A 134 9.45 -0.69 8.29
CA SER A 134 10.50 -1.67 7.99
C SER A 134 11.81 -1.03 7.53
N GLY A 135 11.81 0.27 7.27
CA GLY A 135 13.01 1.00 6.87
C GLY A 135 13.54 0.66 5.49
N VAL A 136 12.69 0.22 4.57
CA VAL A 136 13.14 -0.08 3.21
C VAL A 136 13.59 1.19 2.51
N GLU A 137 14.61 1.07 1.67
CA GLU A 137 15.17 2.19 0.92
C GLU A 137 14.44 2.44 -0.40
N TYR A 138 14.11 1.35 -1.11
CA TYR A 138 13.48 1.40 -2.42
C TYR A 138 12.06 0.87 -2.34
N ILE A 139 11.16 1.47 -3.14
CA ILE A 139 9.78 1.01 -3.25
C ILE A 139 9.46 0.81 -4.72
N ILE A 140 8.97 -0.38 -5.07
CA ILE A 140 8.47 -0.66 -6.42
C ILE A 140 6.94 -0.63 -6.34
N LEU A 141 6.33 0.25 -7.14
CA LEU A 141 4.87 0.34 -7.25
C LEU A 141 4.43 -0.20 -8.59
N GLU A 142 3.70 -1.30 -8.56
CA GLU A 142 3.12 -1.89 -9.77
C GLU A 142 1.64 -1.56 -9.80
N THR A 143 1.20 -0.83 -10.84
CA THR A 143 -0.21 -0.51 -11.02
C THR A 143 -0.65 -0.90 -12.41
N GLY A 144 -1.94 -1.25 -12.52
CA GLY A 144 -2.55 -1.50 -13.81
C GLY A 144 -2.93 -0.20 -14.50
N LEU A 145 -3.55 -0.31 -15.67
CA LEU A 145 -4.10 0.85 -16.37
C LEU A 145 -5.12 1.55 -15.47
N GLY A 146 -5.02 2.87 -15.38
CA GLY A 146 -5.89 3.66 -14.53
C GLY A 146 -5.49 3.65 -13.06
N GLY A 147 -4.33 3.13 -12.73
CA GLY A 147 -3.82 3.15 -11.35
C GLY A 147 -4.48 2.14 -10.42
N ARG A 148 -4.95 1.04 -10.98
CA ARG A 148 -5.59 -0.03 -10.20
C ARG A 148 -4.66 -1.16 -9.90
#